data_7525005312c979ff57a8a437767b42e4
#
_entry.id   7525005312c979ff57a8a437767b42e4
#
_cell.length_a   1.000
_cell.length_b   1.000
_cell.length_c   1.000
_cell.angle_alpha   90.00
_cell.angle_beta   90.00
_cell.angle_gamma   90.00
#
_symmetry.space_group_name_H-M   'P 1'
#
loop_
_entity.id
_entity.type
_entity.pdbx_description
1 polymer ?
#
loop_
_entity_poly.entity_id
_entity_poly.type
_entity_poly.pdbx_seq_one_letter_code
_entity_poly.pdbx_strand_id
1 'polypeptide(L)'
;MKISKFFSVAGLSALSLGGIVMLVAGCQMPGGHTHANSATTVATAGKSGKGGAQLWAESCLSCHNVRSPSQYSDADWDIVMHHMRVRANLSASDTETITKFLRSAN
;
A
#
# COMPACT_ATOMS: atom_id res chain seq x y z
N MET A 1 33.76 15.89 -32.18
CA MET A 1 34.81 15.13 -32.90
C MET A 1 34.42 13.67 -32.90
N LYS A 2 34.19 13.12 -34.10
CA LYS A 2 34.06 11.70 -34.53
C LYS A 2 32.81 10.96 -33.99
N ILE A 3 31.74 10.78 -34.78
CA ILE A 3 31.56 10.05 -36.05
C ILE A 3 31.72 8.52 -35.88
N SER A 4 30.67 7.87 -36.27
CA SER A 4 30.62 6.58 -37.01
C SER A 4 29.98 5.44 -36.21
N LYS A 5 29.19 4.55 -36.77
CA LYS A 5 28.78 4.15 -38.15
C LYS A 5 27.54 3.31 -38.02
N PHE A 6 26.52 3.56 -38.79
CA PHE A 6 25.93 2.68 -39.80
C PHE A 6 26.22 1.19 -39.63
N PHE A 7 25.19 0.41 -39.38
CA PHE A 7 25.03 -0.87 -40.07
C PHE A 7 23.56 -1.12 -40.37
N SER A 8 23.28 -0.92 -41.64
CA SER A 8 22.10 -1.36 -42.33
C SER A 8 22.32 -2.83 -42.72
N VAL A 9 21.41 -3.70 -42.35
CA VAL A 9 21.29 -5.01 -43.00
C VAL A 9 19.83 -5.24 -43.27
N ALA A 10 19.51 -5.10 -44.54
CA ALA A 10 18.29 -5.60 -45.16
C ALA A 10 18.39 -7.12 -45.25
N GLY A 11 17.36 -7.82 -44.87
CA GLY A 11 17.20 -9.25 -45.07
C GLY A 11 15.73 -9.58 -45.24
N LEU A 12 15.30 -9.67 -46.49
CA LEU A 12 14.04 -10.32 -46.92
C LEU A 12 14.11 -11.78 -46.51
N SER A 13 13.03 -12.36 -46.02
CA SER A 13 12.44 -13.56 -46.63
C SER A 13 11.45 -14.26 -45.71
N ALA A 14 10.35 -14.51 -46.32
CA ALA A 14 9.57 -15.75 -46.32
C ALA A 14 8.38 -15.85 -45.37
N LEU A 15 7.25 -15.82 -46.03
CA LEU A 15 5.95 -16.34 -45.62
C LEU A 15 6.08 -17.76 -45.01
N SER A 16 5.53 -17.93 -43.83
CA SER A 16 4.98 -19.23 -43.43
C SER A 16 3.68 -18.99 -42.67
N LEU A 17 2.60 -19.29 -43.35
CA LEU A 17 1.29 -19.55 -42.75
C LEU A 17 1.45 -20.79 -41.86
N GLY A 18 1.44 -20.60 -40.57
CA GLY A 18 1.39 -21.68 -39.60
C GLY A 18 0.46 -21.24 -38.48
N GLY A 19 -0.78 -21.74 -38.53
CA GLY A 19 -1.75 -21.52 -37.49
C GLY A 19 -1.25 -22.06 -36.15
N ILE A 20 -0.94 -21.18 -35.25
CA ILE A 20 -0.74 -21.54 -33.84
C ILE A 20 -2.02 -21.21 -33.12
N VAL A 21 -2.83 -22.24 -32.90
CA VAL A 21 -3.88 -22.21 -31.90
C VAL A 21 -3.18 -22.04 -30.55
N MET A 22 -3.12 -20.81 -30.06
CA MET A 22 -2.72 -20.53 -28.69
C MET A 22 -3.84 -21.00 -27.77
N LEU A 23 -3.70 -22.20 -27.29
CA LEU A 23 -4.35 -22.64 -26.06
C LEU A 23 -3.83 -21.72 -24.95
N VAL A 24 -4.61 -20.71 -24.62
CA VAL A 24 -4.38 -19.92 -23.42
C VAL A 24 -4.77 -20.81 -22.24
N ALA A 25 -3.85 -21.66 -21.84
CA ALA A 25 -3.93 -22.27 -20.52
C ALA A 25 -3.76 -21.15 -19.52
N GLY A 26 -4.89 -20.67 -19.00
CA GLY A 26 -4.92 -19.72 -17.92
C GLY A 26 -4.14 -20.31 -16.75
N CYS A 27 -2.95 -19.81 -16.50
CA CYS A 27 -2.30 -19.98 -15.22
C CYS A 27 -3.15 -19.24 -14.18
N GLN A 28 -4.14 -19.93 -13.65
CA GLN A 28 -4.71 -19.57 -12.36
C GLN A 28 -3.59 -19.81 -11.35
N MET A 29 -2.91 -18.75 -10.98
CA MET A 29 -2.09 -18.77 -9.77
C MET A 29 -3.03 -18.85 -8.57
N PRO A 30 -2.97 -19.91 -7.78
CA PRO A 30 -3.53 -19.88 -6.45
C PRO A 30 -2.58 -19.09 -5.55
N GLY A 31 -2.50 -17.80 -5.78
CA GLY A 31 -1.77 -16.87 -4.94
C GLY A 31 -2.70 -16.36 -3.85
N GLY A 32 -3.22 -17.26 -3.04
CA GLY A 32 -3.76 -16.91 -1.73
C GLY A 32 -2.59 -16.53 -0.83
N HIS A 33 -2.09 -15.31 -0.94
CA HIS A 33 -1.32 -14.70 0.13
C HIS A 33 -2.31 -14.39 1.26
N THR A 34 -2.71 -15.41 1.97
CA THR A 34 -3.21 -15.24 3.32
C THR A 34 -2.04 -14.73 4.13
N HIS A 35 -1.83 -13.41 4.11
CA HIS A 35 -1.15 -12.77 5.20
C HIS A 35 -2.01 -13.06 6.42
N ALA A 36 -1.65 -14.10 7.15
CA ALA A 36 -2.11 -14.31 8.50
C ALA A 36 -1.58 -13.13 9.31
N ASN A 37 -2.25 -11.98 9.20
CA ASN A 37 -2.16 -10.94 10.19
C ASN A 37 -2.77 -11.53 11.46
N SER A 38 -1.96 -12.23 12.24
CA SER A 38 -2.20 -12.42 13.67
C SER A 38 -1.97 -11.09 14.38
N ALA A 39 -2.63 -10.05 13.90
CA ALA A 39 -2.91 -8.90 14.71
C ALA A 39 -4.17 -9.28 15.46
N THR A 40 -4.05 -9.54 16.75
CA THR A 40 -5.17 -9.52 17.68
C THR A 40 -5.86 -8.18 17.48
N THR A 41 -6.88 -8.20 16.65
CA THR A 41 -7.66 -7.02 16.29
C THR A 41 -8.48 -6.68 17.53
N VAL A 42 -8.01 -5.73 18.31
CA VAL A 42 -8.93 -4.94 19.11
C VAL A 42 -9.69 -4.09 18.09
N ALA A 43 -10.72 -4.70 17.51
CA ALA A 43 -11.53 -4.10 16.47
C ALA A 43 -12.48 -3.08 17.09
N THR A 44 -11.92 -1.93 17.44
CA THR A 44 -12.76 -0.74 17.57
C THR A 44 -12.76 -0.12 16.17
N ALA A 45 -13.78 -0.43 15.38
CA ALA A 45 -13.95 0.18 14.08
C ALA A 45 -14.27 1.67 14.25
N GLY A 46 -13.58 2.54 13.52
CA GLY A 46 -13.94 3.95 13.42
C GLY A 46 -15.30 4.12 12.72
N LYS A 47 -15.78 5.35 12.63
CA LYS A 47 -17.06 5.68 11.98
C LYS A 47 -17.13 5.17 10.53
N SER A 48 -15.99 5.05 9.86
CA SER A 48 -15.85 4.50 8.51
C SER A 48 -15.91 2.98 8.43
N GLY A 49 -16.03 2.26 9.56
CA GLY A 49 -15.93 0.80 9.61
C GLY A 49 -14.52 0.25 9.39
N LYS A 50 -13.51 1.11 9.29
CA LYS A 50 -12.11 0.75 9.04
C LYS A 50 -11.35 0.52 10.34
N GLY A 51 -10.37 -0.37 10.32
CA GLY A 51 -9.46 -0.60 11.45
C GLY A 51 -8.43 0.53 11.62
N GLY A 52 -7.85 0.65 12.82
CA GLY A 52 -6.92 1.72 13.16
C GLY A 52 -5.69 1.79 12.27
N ALA A 53 -5.09 0.66 11.91
CA ALA A 53 -3.95 0.59 11.00
C ALA A 53 -4.28 1.13 9.61
N GLN A 54 -5.46 0.78 9.10
CA GLN A 54 -5.91 1.24 7.79
C GLN A 54 -6.19 2.74 7.80
N LEU A 55 -6.93 3.22 8.80
CA LEU A 55 -7.19 4.65 8.96
C LEU A 55 -5.90 5.46 9.11
N TRP A 56 -4.95 4.95 9.90
CA TRP A 56 -3.64 5.57 10.06
C TRP A 56 -2.90 5.68 8.73
N ALA A 57 -2.81 4.59 7.97
CA ALA A 57 -2.14 4.59 6.67
C ALA A 57 -2.80 5.56 5.68
N GLU A 58 -4.12 5.49 5.53
CA GLU A 58 -4.86 6.31 4.58
C GLU A 58 -4.84 7.81 4.93
N SER A 59 -4.96 8.14 6.21
CA SER A 59 -5.06 9.53 6.64
C SER A 59 -3.70 10.23 6.74
N CYS A 60 -2.65 9.51 7.15
CA CYS A 60 -1.34 10.12 7.41
C CYS A 60 -0.46 10.18 6.17
N LEU A 61 -0.51 9.16 5.28
CA LEU A 61 0.29 9.12 4.06
C LEU A 61 -0.08 10.19 3.03
N SER A 62 -1.26 10.79 3.15
CA SER A 62 -1.71 11.81 2.22
C SER A 62 -0.89 13.11 2.27
N CYS A 63 -0.19 13.38 3.38
CA CYS A 63 0.54 14.62 3.58
C CYS A 63 2.05 14.44 3.80
N HIS A 64 2.46 13.33 4.44
CA HIS A 64 3.87 13.07 4.78
C HIS A 64 4.14 11.57 4.99
N ASN A 65 5.41 11.19 5.09
CA ASN A 65 5.78 9.83 5.46
C ASN A 65 5.28 9.46 6.86
N VAL A 66 4.74 8.27 6.98
CA VAL A 66 4.20 7.78 8.26
C VAL A 66 5.34 7.49 9.22
N ARG A 67 5.16 7.87 10.47
CA ARG A 67 6.05 7.52 11.57
C ARG A 67 5.71 6.14 12.10
N SER A 68 6.74 5.31 12.37
CA SER A 68 6.49 4.01 13.01
C SER A 68 5.75 4.19 14.34
N PRO A 69 4.79 3.33 14.67
CA PRO A 69 4.13 3.38 15.99
C PRO A 69 5.13 3.37 17.15
N SER A 70 6.20 2.58 17.06
CA SER A 70 7.25 2.48 18.08
C SER A 70 8.16 3.70 18.20
N GLN A 71 7.94 4.75 17.40
CA GLN A 71 8.80 5.94 17.45
C GLN A 71 8.45 6.90 18.59
N TYR A 72 7.26 6.82 19.10
CA TYR A 72 6.75 7.70 20.16
C TYR A 72 6.14 6.91 21.29
N SER A 73 6.19 7.44 22.50
CA SER A 73 5.45 6.89 23.63
C SER A 73 3.95 7.10 23.49
N ASP A 74 3.15 6.41 24.31
CA ASP A 74 1.70 6.59 24.35
C ASP A 74 1.29 8.04 24.58
N ALA A 75 1.99 8.70 25.52
CA ALA A 75 1.73 10.11 25.84
C ALA A 75 2.05 11.05 24.67
N ASP A 76 3.15 10.77 23.95
CA ASP A 76 3.51 11.55 22.77
C ASP A 76 2.50 11.32 21.63
N TRP A 77 2.03 10.09 21.47
CA TRP A 77 0.98 9.79 20.49
C TRP A 77 -0.33 10.53 20.78
N ASP A 78 -0.69 10.72 22.05
CA ASP A 78 -1.86 11.52 22.41
C ASP A 78 -1.72 12.97 21.95
N ILE A 79 -0.55 13.54 22.17
CA ILE A 79 -0.26 14.92 21.74
C ILE A 79 -0.29 15.03 20.22
N VAL A 80 0.39 14.10 19.52
CA VAL A 80 0.43 14.07 18.05
C VAL A 80 -0.98 13.93 17.48
N MET A 81 -1.78 13.01 18.00
CA MET A 81 -3.13 12.77 17.50
C MET A 81 -4.09 13.92 17.79
N HIS A 82 -3.89 14.63 18.90
CA HIS A 82 -4.64 15.86 19.18
C HIS A 82 -4.43 16.91 18.08
N HIS A 83 -3.19 17.13 17.64
CA HIS A 83 -2.88 18.06 16.55
C HIS A 83 -3.34 17.53 15.19
N MET A 84 -3.12 16.23 14.93
CA MET A 84 -3.44 15.64 13.64
C MET A 84 -4.93 15.55 13.38
N ARG A 85 -5.76 15.41 14.41
CA ARG A 85 -7.21 15.44 14.29
C ARG A 85 -7.69 16.67 13.50
N VAL A 86 -7.16 17.82 13.81
CA VAL A 86 -7.54 19.07 13.14
C VAL A 86 -6.94 19.15 11.74
N ARG A 87 -5.65 18.84 11.60
CA ARG A 87 -4.93 18.96 10.33
C ARG A 87 -5.39 17.98 9.26
N ALA A 88 -5.67 16.74 9.64
CA ALA A 88 -6.16 15.70 8.76
C ALA A 88 -7.70 15.60 8.72
N ASN A 89 -8.39 16.53 9.37
CA ASN A 89 -9.85 16.58 9.44
C ASN A 89 -10.49 15.24 9.85
N LEU A 90 -9.92 14.61 10.89
CA LEU A 90 -10.39 13.33 11.38
C LEU A 90 -11.64 13.48 12.25
N SER A 91 -12.57 12.54 12.11
CA SER A 91 -13.67 12.43 13.06
C SER A 91 -13.15 12.05 14.45
N ALA A 92 -13.95 12.30 15.49
CA ALA A 92 -13.57 11.90 16.85
C ALA A 92 -13.36 10.37 16.95
N SER A 93 -14.23 9.58 16.33
CA SER A 93 -14.17 8.13 16.35
C SER A 93 -12.95 7.59 15.57
N ASP A 94 -12.62 8.19 14.43
CA ASP A 94 -11.43 7.76 13.66
C ASP A 94 -10.15 8.12 14.40
N THR A 95 -10.10 9.30 15.02
CA THR A 95 -8.98 9.72 15.88
C THR A 95 -8.76 8.74 17.02
N GLU A 96 -9.82 8.37 17.73
CA GLU A 96 -9.74 7.40 18.82
C GLU A 96 -9.26 6.02 18.32
N THR A 97 -9.77 5.58 17.19
CA THR A 97 -9.43 4.29 16.59
C THR A 97 -7.97 4.24 16.15
N ILE A 98 -7.45 5.32 15.54
CA ILE A 98 -6.04 5.45 15.19
C ILE A 98 -5.17 5.50 16.45
N THR A 99 -5.56 6.28 17.45
CA THR A 99 -4.79 6.41 18.70
C THR A 99 -4.64 5.06 19.41
N LYS A 100 -5.73 4.30 19.51
CA LYS A 100 -5.70 2.94 20.09
C LYS A 100 -4.77 2.02 19.32
N PHE A 101 -4.78 2.07 17.99
CA PHE A 101 -3.87 1.30 17.16
C PHE A 101 -2.41 1.69 17.44
N LEU A 102 -2.08 2.96 17.42
CA LEU A 102 -0.71 3.45 17.62
C LEU A 102 -0.15 3.03 18.97
N ARG A 103 -0.95 3.11 20.04
CA ARG A 103 -0.57 2.65 21.38
C ARG A 103 -0.42 1.13 21.48
N SER A 104 -1.22 0.37 20.75
CA SER A 104 -1.13 -1.11 20.77
C SER A 104 0.03 -1.65 19.94
N ALA A 105 0.55 -0.86 19.01
CA ALA A 105 1.63 -1.20 18.09
C ALA A 105 2.97 -0.51 18.45
N ASN A 106 3.02 0.15 19.59
CA ASN A 106 4.17 0.88 20.12
C ASN A 106 5.26 -0.07 20.69
#